data_c97ab4d38dc568e9c77bd0d1b882ee60
#
_entry.id   c97ab4d38dc568e9c77bd0d1b882ee60
#
_cell.length_a   1.000
_cell.length_b   1.000
_cell.length_c   1.000
_cell.angle_alpha   90.00
_cell.angle_beta   90.00
_cell.angle_gamma   90.00
#
_symmetry.space_group_name_H-M   'P 1'
#
loop_
_entity.id
_entity.type
_entity.pdbx_description
1 polymer ?
#
loop_
_entity_poly.entity_id
_entity_poly.type
_entity_poly.pdbx_seq_one_letter_code
_entity_poly.pdbx_strand_id
1 'polypeptide(L)'
;MLGNNHFYNKTIRKVVVAFGTVFNDLVLVRYNKSGTTEYDRTRVPLSYGSKEKYLTRLASDPTLTKSIATVVPRMSFDLVSMEYDSSRKFNTINKNYAQQTDGSIKAQYAPVPYNFEFEMAIYVRNTEDGTQILEQILPYFTPDFTVTVNFIPSIGRKYDMPIILNSVTSQVDYEGDMSTTRLIIWNLSFTAKGYIFPSVATAGMIESANTNIYQDTRDTLSQTVYVDSANGSGVFVTGEIVREQSKGKTGTVAYFANNNTGTLVVTDLNTLLDENDVLVGDYSNAYYTIDTVDLNPVKSVVVTTTTNPTTANATDNFGFTETIIEFPETISFSDSGQGGGV
;
A
#
# COMPACT_ATOMS: atom_id res chain seq x y z
N MET A 1 6.58 18.75 6.74
CA MET A 1 5.71 18.52 7.90
C MET A 1 5.68 17.04 8.17
N LEU A 2 6.05 16.61 9.38
CA LEU A 2 5.78 15.26 9.85
C LEU A 2 4.25 15.17 9.98
N GLY A 3 3.63 14.33 9.14
CA GLY A 3 2.17 14.28 8.95
C GLY A 3 1.40 13.97 10.24
N ASN A 4 0.15 14.39 10.25
CA ASN A 4 -0.79 14.25 11.37
C ASN A 4 -1.26 12.78 11.60
N ASN A 5 -0.74 11.81 10.85
CA ASN A 5 -1.11 10.40 10.98
C ASN A 5 -0.11 9.67 11.85
N HIS A 6 -0.58 9.20 13.01
CA HIS A 6 0.19 8.30 13.86
C HIS A 6 0.38 6.94 13.16
N PHE A 7 1.64 6.48 13.04
CA PHE A 7 1.95 5.13 12.61
C PHE A 7 3.05 4.53 13.49
N TYR A 8 2.99 3.23 13.74
CA TYR A 8 3.98 2.50 14.51
C TYR A 8 4.19 1.09 13.97
N ASN A 9 5.22 0.92 13.15
CA ASN A 9 5.57 -0.36 12.50
C ASN A 9 6.32 -1.34 13.42
N LYS A 10 6.65 -0.91 14.65
CA LYS A 10 7.44 -1.67 15.64
C LYS A 10 8.81 -2.11 15.09
N THR A 11 9.39 -1.36 14.15
CA THR A 11 10.61 -1.75 13.44
C THR A 11 11.80 -1.89 14.39
N ILE A 12 12.05 -0.87 15.22
CA ILE A 12 13.16 -0.89 16.21
C ILE A 12 12.99 -2.08 17.16
N ARG A 13 11.77 -2.30 17.67
CA ARG A 13 11.50 -3.45 18.53
C ARG A 13 11.81 -4.79 17.85
N LYS A 14 11.49 -4.93 16.56
CA LYS A 14 11.79 -6.14 15.79
C LYS A 14 13.29 -6.35 15.62
N VAL A 15 14.05 -5.28 15.38
CA VAL A 15 15.51 -5.32 15.32
C VAL A 15 16.08 -5.81 16.64
N VAL A 16 15.67 -5.24 17.78
CA VAL A 16 16.10 -5.64 19.11
C VAL A 16 15.77 -7.11 19.41
N VAL A 17 14.54 -7.55 19.07
CA VAL A 17 14.13 -8.94 19.26
C VAL A 17 14.94 -9.88 18.36
N ALA A 18 15.14 -9.53 17.10
CA ALA A 18 15.93 -10.31 16.15
C ALA A 18 17.38 -10.49 16.64
N PHE A 19 18.00 -9.40 17.13
CA PHE A 19 19.33 -9.45 17.73
C PHE A 19 19.36 -10.40 18.93
N GLY A 20 18.44 -10.24 19.89
CA GLY A 20 18.40 -11.10 21.08
C GLY A 20 18.15 -12.57 20.78
N THR A 21 17.40 -12.87 19.71
CA THR A 21 17.11 -14.26 19.32
C THR A 21 18.37 -15.02 18.88
N VAL A 22 19.35 -14.33 18.28
CA VAL A 22 20.62 -14.94 17.84
C VAL A 22 21.39 -15.56 19.01
N PHE A 23 21.35 -14.94 20.19
CA PHE A 23 22.16 -15.33 21.35
C PHE A 23 21.35 -16.05 22.45
N ASN A 24 20.10 -16.36 22.19
CA ASN A 24 19.20 -16.86 23.24
C ASN A 24 19.45 -18.31 23.68
N ASP A 25 20.14 -19.11 22.87
CA ASP A 25 20.28 -20.56 23.07
C ASP A 25 21.70 -21.00 23.42
N LEU A 26 22.52 -20.11 23.98
CA LEU A 26 23.86 -20.43 24.41
C LEU A 26 23.84 -21.30 25.68
N VAL A 27 24.65 -22.35 25.70
CA VAL A 27 24.70 -23.34 26.77
C VAL A 27 26.13 -23.44 27.30
N LEU A 28 26.27 -23.38 28.58
CA LEU A 28 27.52 -23.67 29.31
C LEU A 28 27.52 -25.13 29.78
N VAL A 29 28.59 -25.83 29.48
CA VAL A 29 28.79 -27.22 29.96
C VAL A 29 30.01 -27.28 30.85
N ARG A 30 29.86 -27.89 32.03
CA ARG A 30 30.97 -28.11 32.97
C ARG A 30 31.30 -29.58 33.04
N TYR A 31 32.59 -29.86 32.96
CA TYR A 31 33.12 -31.21 33.01
C TYR A 31 33.73 -31.54 34.37
N ASN A 32 33.72 -32.79 34.70
CA ASN A 32 34.36 -33.30 35.92
C ASN A 32 35.91 -33.12 35.81
N LYS A 33 36.62 -33.22 36.94
CA LYS A 33 38.11 -33.07 36.98
C LYS A 33 38.87 -33.96 36.01
N SER A 34 38.28 -35.06 35.57
CA SER A 34 38.85 -35.95 34.53
C SER A 34 38.60 -35.45 33.07
N GLY A 35 37.81 -34.41 32.88
CA GLY A 35 37.49 -33.84 31.55
C GLY A 35 36.61 -34.71 30.66
N THR A 36 36.08 -35.84 31.18
CA THR A 36 35.38 -36.84 30.35
C THR A 36 33.87 -36.92 30.57
N THR A 37 33.38 -36.46 31.73
CA THR A 37 31.96 -36.59 32.08
C THR A 37 31.34 -35.22 32.35
N GLU A 38 30.28 -34.88 31.61
CA GLU A 38 29.45 -33.71 31.88
C GLU A 38 28.77 -33.88 33.26
N TYR A 39 28.87 -32.90 34.13
CA TYR A 39 28.16 -32.92 35.40
C TYR A 39 27.13 -31.76 35.53
N ASP A 40 27.29 -30.70 34.74
CA ASP A 40 26.35 -29.57 34.73
C ASP A 40 26.21 -29.01 33.33
N ARG A 41 24.98 -28.80 32.91
CA ARG A 41 24.62 -28.17 31.63
C ARG A 41 23.59 -27.07 31.84
N THR A 42 24.03 -25.84 31.77
CA THR A 42 23.21 -24.69 32.10
C THR A 42 23.05 -23.76 30.90
N ARG A 43 21.80 -23.39 30.58
CA ARG A 43 21.53 -22.35 29.58
C ARG A 43 21.90 -21.00 30.16
N VAL A 44 22.62 -20.19 29.39
CA VAL A 44 23.02 -18.83 29.79
C VAL A 44 21.85 -17.88 29.54
N PRO A 45 21.24 -17.32 30.61
CA PRO A 45 20.10 -16.42 30.44
C PRO A 45 20.53 -15.09 29.80
N LEU A 46 19.76 -14.64 28.81
CA LEU A 46 19.93 -13.36 28.12
C LEU A 46 18.82 -12.41 28.56
N SER A 47 19.15 -11.13 28.79
CA SER A 47 18.18 -10.08 29.10
C SER A 47 18.48 -8.79 28.38
N TYR A 48 17.40 -8.07 27.98
CA TYR A 48 17.54 -6.73 27.45
C TYR A 48 17.69 -5.72 28.58
N GLY A 49 18.74 -4.94 28.59
CA GLY A 49 19.01 -3.90 29.57
C GLY A 49 20.48 -3.52 29.64
N SER A 50 20.74 -2.27 30.02
CA SER A 50 22.09 -1.74 30.10
C SER A 50 22.94 -2.45 31.17
N LYS A 51 24.26 -2.47 30.95
CA LYS A 51 25.27 -3.00 31.86
C LYS A 51 25.13 -2.40 33.27
N GLU A 52 24.94 -1.08 33.34
CA GLU A 52 24.87 -0.36 34.62
C GLU A 52 23.65 -0.78 35.46
N LYS A 53 22.51 -0.97 34.81
CA LYS A 53 21.30 -1.44 35.52
C LYS A 53 21.49 -2.80 36.15
N TYR A 54 22.27 -3.65 35.51
CA TYR A 54 22.59 -4.96 36.03
C TYR A 54 23.59 -4.87 37.20
N LEU A 55 24.65 -4.08 37.07
CA LEU A 55 25.63 -3.85 38.14
C LEU A 55 24.98 -3.20 39.36
N THR A 56 24.12 -2.21 39.19
CA THR A 56 23.36 -1.58 40.28
C THR A 56 22.49 -2.62 41.03
N ARG A 57 21.91 -3.54 40.30
CA ARG A 57 21.08 -4.59 40.88
C ARG A 57 21.90 -5.62 41.66
N LEU A 58 23.11 -5.89 41.21
CA LEU A 58 24.08 -6.75 41.91
C LEU A 58 24.58 -6.07 43.18
N ALA A 59 24.91 -4.78 43.12
CA ALA A 59 25.39 -3.98 44.25
C ALA A 59 24.31 -3.73 45.31
N SER A 60 23.02 -3.64 44.91
CA SER A 60 21.91 -3.35 45.83
C SER A 60 21.48 -4.54 46.73
N ASP A 61 21.92 -5.76 46.44
CA ASP A 61 21.58 -6.94 47.25
C ASP A 61 22.81 -7.83 47.50
N PRO A 62 23.78 -7.34 48.29
CA PRO A 62 25.02 -8.09 48.58
C PRO A 62 24.81 -9.35 49.39
N THR A 63 23.67 -9.51 50.07
CA THR A 63 23.36 -10.65 50.93
C THR A 63 22.55 -11.76 50.28
N LEU A 64 22.08 -11.59 49.03
CA LEU A 64 21.40 -12.61 48.23
C LEU A 64 20.24 -13.35 48.94
N THR A 65 19.59 -12.69 49.89
CA THR A 65 18.49 -13.26 50.69
C THR A 65 17.16 -13.36 49.96
N LYS A 66 17.00 -12.66 48.84
CA LYS A 66 15.85 -12.83 47.96
C LYS A 66 16.16 -13.87 46.88
N SER A 67 15.31 -14.87 46.75
CA SER A 67 15.43 -16.01 45.81
C SER A 67 15.46 -15.64 44.30
N ILE A 68 15.52 -14.37 43.97
CA ILE A 68 15.83 -13.84 42.62
C ILE A 68 17.33 -13.50 42.62
N ALA A 69 18.15 -14.40 43.15
CA ALA A 69 19.58 -14.28 43.03
C ALA A 69 19.99 -14.18 41.58
N THR A 70 20.77 -13.19 41.30
CA THR A 70 21.36 -12.97 39.99
C THR A 70 22.35 -14.08 39.71
N VAL A 71 21.87 -15.16 39.11
CA VAL A 71 22.69 -16.32 38.77
C VAL A 71 23.67 -15.91 37.69
N VAL A 72 24.93 -16.14 37.93
CA VAL A 72 26.03 -16.01 36.97
C VAL A 72 26.44 -17.43 36.53
N PRO A 73 26.60 -17.77 35.26
CA PRO A 73 26.77 -16.90 34.07
C PRO A 73 25.47 -16.31 33.56
N ARG A 74 25.58 -15.08 33.01
CA ARG A 74 24.45 -14.34 32.47
C ARG A 74 24.90 -13.38 31.37
N MET A 75 23.98 -13.05 30.44
CA MET A 75 24.22 -12.06 29.41
C MET A 75 23.18 -10.94 29.48
N SER A 76 23.58 -9.74 29.18
CA SER A 76 22.71 -8.61 28.90
C SER A 76 23.10 -7.92 27.61
N PHE A 77 22.14 -7.32 26.94
CA PHE A 77 22.42 -6.49 25.76
C PHE A 77 21.50 -5.27 25.75
N ASP A 78 21.99 -4.21 25.13
CA ASP A 78 21.26 -2.94 24.98
C ASP A 78 21.51 -2.33 23.62
N LEU A 79 20.57 -1.54 23.13
CA LEU A 79 20.71 -0.71 21.96
C LEU A 79 21.27 0.64 22.38
N VAL A 80 22.52 0.91 22.02
CA VAL A 80 23.28 2.09 22.48
C VAL A 80 23.02 3.30 21.55
N SER A 81 23.12 3.09 20.25
CA SER A 81 22.93 4.16 19.27
C SER A 81 22.28 3.69 17.99
N MET A 82 21.79 4.66 17.22
CA MET A 82 21.27 4.47 15.88
C MET A 82 21.82 5.56 14.97
N GLU A 83 22.49 5.18 13.89
CA GLU A 83 23.10 6.10 12.95
C GLU A 83 22.58 5.86 11.53
N TYR A 84 22.33 6.95 10.80
CA TYR A 84 21.91 6.87 9.39
C TYR A 84 23.07 6.40 8.51
N ASP A 85 22.82 5.38 7.69
CA ASP A 85 23.81 4.86 6.74
C ASP A 85 23.62 5.46 5.33
N SER A 86 24.39 6.47 5.02
CA SER A 86 24.34 7.14 3.72
C SER A 86 24.80 6.26 2.55
N SER A 87 25.65 5.26 2.81
CA SER A 87 26.18 4.36 1.79
C SER A 87 25.13 3.43 1.19
N ARG A 88 24.09 3.08 1.97
CA ARG A 88 22.98 2.21 1.56
C ARG A 88 21.69 2.97 1.21
N LYS A 89 21.79 4.27 0.93
CA LYS A 89 20.64 5.11 0.62
C LYS A 89 19.88 4.59 -0.61
N PHE A 90 18.56 4.36 -0.45
CA PHE A 90 17.65 4.12 -1.56
C PHE A 90 17.18 5.41 -2.22
N ASN A 91 16.71 5.31 -3.46
CA ASN A 91 16.01 6.42 -4.09
C ASN A 91 14.69 6.69 -3.35
N THR A 92 14.48 7.95 -2.96
CA THR A 92 13.31 8.38 -2.17
C THR A 92 11.96 8.26 -2.90
N ILE A 93 12.00 8.16 -4.23
CA ILE A 93 10.79 8.03 -5.08
C ILE A 93 10.31 6.58 -5.14
N ASN A 94 11.19 5.61 -4.90
CA ASN A 94 10.84 4.20 -4.99
C ASN A 94 9.78 3.81 -3.98
N LYS A 95 8.76 3.08 -4.45
CA LYS A 95 7.70 2.51 -3.63
C LYS A 95 7.68 1.00 -3.76
N ASN A 96 7.40 0.33 -2.66
CA ASN A 96 7.09 -1.08 -2.61
C ASN A 96 5.57 -1.24 -2.60
N TYR A 97 5.07 -2.14 -3.43
CA TYR A 97 3.65 -2.45 -3.54
C TYR A 97 3.39 -3.89 -3.10
N ALA A 98 2.28 -4.10 -2.44
CA ALA A 98 1.77 -5.43 -2.12
C ALA A 98 0.27 -5.45 -2.29
N GLN A 99 -0.23 -6.42 -3.04
CA GLN A 99 -1.65 -6.68 -3.17
C GLN A 99 -2.14 -7.43 -1.93
N GLN A 100 -3.32 -7.07 -1.47
CA GLN A 100 -4.03 -7.76 -0.42
C GLN A 100 -5.09 -8.69 -1.01
N THR A 101 -5.54 -9.65 -0.21
CA THR A 101 -6.60 -10.59 -0.59
C THR A 101 -7.96 -9.93 -0.86
N ASP A 102 -8.14 -8.70 -0.39
CA ASP A 102 -9.35 -7.89 -0.61
C ASP A 102 -9.29 -7.03 -1.89
N GLY A 103 -8.28 -7.24 -2.75
CA GLY A 103 -8.07 -6.45 -3.97
C GLY A 103 -7.43 -5.08 -3.76
N SER A 104 -7.24 -4.64 -2.53
CA SER A 104 -6.57 -3.36 -2.25
C SER A 104 -5.05 -3.46 -2.44
N ILE A 105 -4.44 -2.35 -2.81
CA ILE A 105 -2.98 -2.23 -2.95
C ILE A 105 -2.43 -1.48 -1.76
N LYS A 106 -1.46 -2.08 -1.06
CA LYS A 106 -0.65 -1.38 -0.07
C LYS A 106 0.62 -0.87 -0.72
N ALA A 107 0.88 0.41 -0.55
CA ALA A 107 2.07 1.09 -1.04
C ALA A 107 2.88 1.63 0.13
N GLN A 108 4.19 1.51 0.05
CA GLN A 108 5.12 2.04 1.04
C GLN A 108 6.35 2.58 0.33
N TYR A 109 6.81 3.75 0.72
CA TYR A 109 8.09 4.26 0.23
C TYR A 109 9.25 3.38 0.66
N ALA A 110 10.34 3.44 -0.09
CA ALA A 110 11.56 2.70 0.23
C ALA A 110 12.00 2.97 1.68
N PRO A 111 12.50 1.94 2.38
CA PRO A 111 12.94 2.08 3.75
C PRO A 111 14.23 2.91 3.84
N VAL A 112 14.43 3.50 5.00
CA VAL A 112 15.64 4.29 5.31
C VAL A 112 16.65 3.39 6.02
N PRO A 113 17.88 3.28 5.53
CA PRO A 113 18.91 2.44 6.15
C PRO A 113 19.47 3.10 7.42
N TYR A 114 19.56 2.32 8.48
CA TYR A 114 20.18 2.70 9.74
C TYR A 114 21.10 1.60 10.25
N ASN A 115 22.19 1.98 10.85
CA ASN A 115 23.06 1.14 11.66
C ASN A 115 22.59 1.22 13.10
N PHE A 116 22.36 0.06 13.71
CA PHE A 116 21.95 -0.09 15.10
C PHE A 116 23.13 -0.64 15.87
N GLU A 117 23.64 0.11 16.83
CA GLU A 117 24.76 -0.30 17.65
C GLU A 117 24.27 -0.96 18.92
N PHE A 118 24.69 -2.20 19.12
CA PHE A 118 24.38 -2.99 20.30
C PHE A 118 25.63 -3.25 21.13
N GLU A 119 25.49 -3.12 22.43
CA GLU A 119 26.47 -3.61 23.39
C GLU A 119 25.89 -4.83 24.09
N MET A 120 26.71 -5.88 24.17
CA MET A 120 26.41 -7.10 24.93
C MET A 120 27.46 -7.27 26.02
N ALA A 121 26.99 -7.51 27.24
CA ALA A 121 27.85 -7.82 28.37
C ALA A 121 27.59 -9.26 28.84
N ILE A 122 28.66 -10.03 28.98
CA ILE A 122 28.66 -11.40 29.50
C ILE A 122 29.29 -11.37 30.91
N TYR A 123 28.54 -11.76 31.90
CA TYR A 123 28.96 -11.77 33.29
C TYR A 123 29.28 -13.20 33.72
N VAL A 124 30.51 -13.44 34.15
CA VAL A 124 31.01 -14.74 34.60
C VAL A 124 31.88 -14.63 35.85
N ARG A 125 31.98 -15.70 36.61
CA ARG A 125 32.88 -15.79 37.77
C ARG A 125 34.23 -16.37 37.38
N ASN A 126 34.26 -17.27 36.41
CA ASN A 126 35.44 -17.95 35.92
C ASN A 126 35.77 -17.52 34.52
N THR A 127 37.06 -17.36 34.21
CA THR A 127 37.52 -17.05 32.86
C THR A 127 37.14 -18.16 31.88
N GLU A 128 37.17 -19.43 32.30
CA GLU A 128 36.81 -20.57 31.46
C GLU A 128 35.34 -20.53 31.02
N ASP A 129 34.40 -20.19 31.93
CA ASP A 129 32.99 -20.00 31.57
C ASP A 129 32.81 -18.91 30.50
N GLY A 130 33.59 -17.82 30.64
CA GLY A 130 33.55 -16.70 29.65
C GLY A 130 34.09 -17.08 28.28
N THR A 131 35.24 -17.76 28.27
CA THR A 131 35.86 -18.19 26.99
C THR A 131 35.01 -19.24 26.29
N GLN A 132 34.37 -20.14 27.02
CA GLN A 132 33.46 -21.14 26.47
C GLN A 132 32.24 -20.49 25.78
N ILE A 133 31.67 -19.43 26.38
CA ILE A 133 30.58 -18.65 25.77
C ILE A 133 31.07 -17.91 24.51
N LEU A 134 32.26 -17.29 24.58
CA LEU A 134 32.84 -16.58 23.46
C LEU A 134 33.14 -17.50 22.28
N GLU A 135 33.69 -18.69 22.53
CA GLU A 135 33.94 -19.69 21.49
C GLU A 135 32.68 -20.20 20.80
N GLN A 136 31.50 -20.09 21.42
CA GLN A 136 30.22 -20.38 20.81
C GLN A 136 29.69 -19.20 19.96
N ILE A 137 30.17 -17.97 20.16
CA ILE A 137 29.73 -16.76 19.45
C ILE A 137 30.66 -16.45 18.27
N LEU A 138 31.96 -16.34 18.53
CA LEU A 138 32.94 -15.77 17.59
C LEU A 138 32.97 -16.45 16.22
N PRO A 139 32.91 -17.80 16.10
CA PRO A 139 33.02 -18.47 14.80
C PRO A 139 31.90 -18.15 13.81
N TYR A 140 30.76 -17.66 14.31
CA TYR A 140 29.64 -17.31 13.45
C TYR A 140 29.76 -15.91 12.80
N PHE A 141 30.69 -15.09 13.28
CA PHE A 141 30.91 -13.72 12.78
C PHE A 141 32.17 -13.65 11.89
N THR A 142 32.01 -13.95 10.59
CA THR A 142 33.11 -13.97 9.61
C THR A 142 32.78 -13.19 8.34
N PRO A 143 32.77 -11.88 8.31
CA PRO A 143 32.76 -10.91 9.41
C PRO A 143 31.36 -10.65 9.97
N ASP A 144 30.27 -11.10 9.31
CA ASP A 144 28.90 -10.83 9.67
C ASP A 144 28.04 -12.10 9.79
N PHE A 145 27.02 -11.99 10.58
CA PHE A 145 25.95 -12.98 10.70
C PHE A 145 24.64 -12.35 10.22
N THR A 146 24.03 -12.91 9.19
CA THR A 146 22.83 -12.32 8.59
C THR A 146 21.56 -12.96 9.13
N VAL A 147 20.62 -12.12 9.58
CA VAL A 147 19.29 -12.50 10.06
C VAL A 147 18.22 -11.94 9.12
N THR A 148 17.35 -12.80 8.62
CA THR A 148 16.21 -12.38 7.78
C THR A 148 15.01 -12.00 8.65
N VAL A 149 14.55 -10.77 8.52
CA VAL A 149 13.44 -10.22 9.32
C VAL A 149 12.30 -9.74 8.44
N ASN A 150 11.06 -10.13 8.81
CA ASN A 150 9.84 -9.56 8.20
C ASN A 150 9.42 -8.32 9.00
N PHE A 151 9.87 -7.15 8.54
CA PHE A 151 9.58 -5.88 9.22
C PHE A 151 8.12 -5.45 9.07
N ILE A 152 7.56 -5.62 7.88
CA ILE A 152 6.19 -5.18 7.55
C ILE A 152 5.41 -6.38 6.99
N PRO A 153 4.67 -7.12 7.85
CA PRO A 153 3.93 -8.31 7.40
C PRO A 153 2.91 -8.01 6.30
N SER A 154 2.31 -6.82 6.31
CA SER A 154 1.32 -6.43 5.31
C SER A 154 1.90 -6.17 3.91
N ILE A 155 3.21 -5.97 3.79
CA ILE A 155 3.92 -5.88 2.50
C ILE A 155 4.52 -7.26 2.13
N GLY A 156 4.73 -8.15 3.13
CA GLY A 156 5.23 -9.50 2.93
C GLY A 156 6.71 -9.60 2.54
N ARG A 157 7.42 -8.49 2.44
CA ARG A 157 8.86 -8.47 2.10
C ARG A 157 9.72 -8.78 3.30
N LYS A 158 10.63 -9.73 3.11
CA LYS A 158 11.69 -10.05 4.05
C LYS A 158 12.93 -9.24 3.71
N TYR A 159 13.62 -8.77 4.75
CA TYR A 159 14.87 -8.02 4.61
C TYR A 159 15.96 -8.70 5.42
N ASP A 160 17.12 -8.82 4.82
CA ASP A 160 18.30 -9.36 5.46
C ASP A 160 18.98 -8.25 6.26
N MET A 161 19.27 -8.57 7.51
CA MET A 161 19.92 -7.69 8.47
C MET A 161 21.25 -8.33 8.88
N PRO A 162 22.37 -7.94 8.27
CA PRO A 162 23.68 -8.37 8.70
C PRO A 162 24.05 -7.73 10.05
N ILE A 163 24.56 -8.54 10.95
CA ILE A 163 25.05 -8.17 12.26
C ILE A 163 26.56 -8.39 12.25
N ILE A 164 27.34 -7.34 12.48
CA ILE A 164 28.79 -7.34 12.43
C ILE A 164 29.30 -7.23 13.86
N LEU A 165 30.24 -8.09 14.24
CA LEU A 165 30.96 -7.99 15.50
C LEU A 165 32.14 -7.02 15.32
N ASN A 166 32.14 -5.90 16.05
CA ASN A 166 33.17 -4.88 15.93
C ASN A 166 34.35 -5.14 16.88
N SER A 167 34.07 -5.46 18.14
CA SER A 167 35.13 -5.64 19.15
C SER A 167 34.68 -6.52 20.28
N VAL A 168 35.65 -7.16 20.94
CA VAL A 168 35.47 -7.95 22.16
C VAL A 168 36.52 -7.45 23.17
N THR A 169 36.07 -7.02 24.34
CA THR A 169 36.94 -6.54 25.41
C THR A 169 36.60 -7.22 26.72
N SER A 170 37.61 -7.53 27.52
CA SER A 170 37.41 -8.07 28.86
C SER A 170 37.69 -7.02 29.91
N GLN A 171 36.86 -6.94 30.91
CA GLN A 171 37.05 -6.10 32.09
C GLN A 171 36.90 -6.97 33.31
N VAL A 172 37.86 -6.86 34.21
CA VAL A 172 37.80 -7.53 35.53
C VAL A 172 37.44 -6.46 36.55
N ASP A 173 36.29 -6.62 37.17
CA ASP A 173 35.83 -5.70 38.20
C ASP A 173 36.17 -6.27 39.59
N TYR A 174 36.99 -5.52 40.32
CA TYR A 174 37.32 -5.85 41.70
C TYR A 174 36.64 -4.82 42.60
N GLU A 175 35.50 -5.15 43.14
CA GLU A 175 34.85 -4.32 44.13
C GLU A 175 35.20 -4.88 45.53
N GLY A 176 36.07 -4.18 46.26
CA GLY A 176 36.34 -4.40 47.68
C GLY A 176 37.44 -5.39 48.05
N ASP A 177 37.42 -5.86 49.29
CA ASP A 177 38.40 -6.68 49.96
C ASP A 177 38.54 -8.10 49.34
N MET A 178 39.65 -8.79 49.62
CA MET A 178 39.96 -10.14 49.11
C MET A 178 38.87 -11.22 49.35
N SER A 179 37.83 -10.90 50.11
CA SER A 179 36.70 -11.79 50.39
C SER A 179 35.50 -11.61 49.40
N THR A 180 35.54 -10.60 48.54
CA THR A 180 34.45 -10.32 47.62
C THR A 180 34.53 -11.11 46.30
N THR A 181 33.37 -11.47 45.78
CA THR A 181 33.27 -12.31 44.60
C THR A 181 33.79 -11.55 43.37
N ARG A 182 34.85 -12.05 42.75
CA ARG A 182 35.39 -11.54 41.50
C ARG A 182 34.37 -11.69 40.37
N LEU A 183 34.06 -10.61 39.65
CA LEU A 183 33.22 -10.63 38.48
C LEU A 183 34.06 -10.30 37.24
N ILE A 184 33.99 -11.14 36.22
CA ILE A 184 34.62 -10.93 34.93
C ILE A 184 33.53 -10.56 33.96
N ILE A 185 33.69 -9.43 33.26
CA ILE A 185 32.74 -8.90 32.31
C ILE A 185 33.39 -8.89 30.94
N TRP A 186 32.78 -9.59 30.01
CA TRP A 186 33.15 -9.50 28.60
C TRP A 186 32.16 -8.57 27.87
N ASN A 187 32.67 -7.50 27.25
CA ASN A 187 31.88 -6.57 26.49
C ASN A 187 32.12 -6.83 25.00
N LEU A 188 31.02 -7.06 24.28
CA LEU A 188 31.00 -7.24 22.84
C LEU A 188 30.23 -6.08 22.21
N SER A 189 30.82 -5.44 21.20
CA SER A 189 30.17 -4.38 20.43
C SER A 189 29.78 -4.90 19.06
N PHE A 190 28.51 -4.67 18.68
CA PHE A 190 27.95 -5.12 17.40
C PHE A 190 27.31 -3.96 16.65
N THR A 191 27.38 -4.02 15.31
CA THR A 191 26.61 -3.16 14.43
C THR A 191 25.65 -4.00 13.60
N ALA A 192 24.35 -3.81 13.80
CA ALA A 192 23.30 -4.43 12.98
C ALA A 192 22.84 -3.44 11.90
N LYS A 193 22.96 -3.83 10.63
CA LYS A 193 22.58 -3.00 9.49
C LYS A 193 21.10 -3.22 9.13
N GLY A 194 20.23 -2.44 9.72
CA GLY A 194 18.79 -2.56 9.53
C GLY A 194 18.16 -1.43 8.72
N TYR A 195 16.84 -1.39 8.76
CA TYR A 195 16.03 -0.43 8.01
C TYR A 195 14.87 0.10 8.87
N ILE A 196 14.57 1.38 8.72
CA ILE A 196 13.37 2.02 9.30
C ILE A 196 12.37 2.27 8.17
N PHE A 197 11.12 1.88 8.40
CA PHE A 197 10.07 1.90 7.39
C PHE A 197 9.08 3.04 7.64
N PRO A 198 8.72 3.81 6.59
CA PRO A 198 7.67 4.83 6.68
C PRO A 198 6.28 4.20 6.81
N SER A 199 5.26 5.04 6.89
CA SER A 199 3.86 4.60 6.92
C SER A 199 3.46 3.83 5.65
N VAL A 200 2.55 2.88 5.82
CA VAL A 200 1.92 2.16 4.71
C VAL A 200 0.66 2.92 4.30
N ALA A 201 0.54 3.24 3.02
CA ALA A 201 -0.67 3.79 2.43
C ALA A 201 -1.47 2.66 1.77
N THR A 202 -2.80 2.73 1.86
CA THR A 202 -3.69 1.83 1.15
C THR A 202 -4.39 2.62 0.04
N ALA A 203 -4.35 2.11 -1.18
CA ALA A 203 -5.04 2.69 -2.34
C ALA A 203 -5.92 1.62 -2.99
N GLY A 204 -7.10 2.02 -3.45
CA GLY A 204 -7.91 1.20 -4.34
C GLY A 204 -7.33 1.19 -5.75
N MET A 205 -7.66 0.17 -6.52
CA MET A 205 -7.41 0.12 -7.95
C MET A 205 -8.55 0.84 -8.68
N ILE A 206 -8.23 1.58 -9.73
CA ILE A 206 -9.24 2.12 -10.66
C ILE A 206 -9.61 0.96 -11.60
N GLU A 207 -10.81 0.41 -11.44
CA GLU A 207 -11.31 -0.70 -12.25
C GLU A 207 -12.00 -0.22 -13.52
N SER A 208 -12.61 0.98 -13.49
CA SER A 208 -13.26 1.57 -14.63
C SER A 208 -13.15 3.10 -14.61
N ALA A 209 -13.06 3.70 -15.77
CA ALA A 209 -13.13 5.14 -15.97
C ALA A 209 -14.20 5.45 -17.03
N ASN A 210 -15.20 6.25 -16.66
CA ASN A 210 -16.26 6.68 -17.56
C ASN A 210 -16.06 8.15 -17.90
N THR A 211 -15.94 8.45 -19.18
CA THR A 211 -15.81 9.83 -19.67
C THR A 211 -17.02 10.18 -20.51
N ASN A 212 -17.77 11.18 -20.09
CA ASN A 212 -18.90 11.73 -20.85
C ASN A 212 -18.45 13.04 -21.50
N ILE A 213 -18.50 13.09 -22.82
CA ILE A 213 -18.17 14.28 -23.59
C ILE A 213 -19.50 14.83 -24.15
N TYR A 214 -19.80 16.04 -23.76
CA TYR A 214 -21.00 16.75 -24.23
C TYR A 214 -20.57 17.87 -25.16
N GLN A 215 -21.19 17.95 -26.36
CA GLN A 215 -21.04 19.09 -27.22
C GLN A 215 -22.13 20.09 -26.86
N ASP A 216 -21.77 21.26 -26.34
CA ASP A 216 -22.71 22.36 -26.11
C ASP A 216 -23.08 22.98 -27.47
N THR A 217 -24.23 22.61 -27.96
CA THR A 217 -24.80 23.16 -29.20
C THR A 217 -25.87 24.21 -28.84
N ARG A 218 -25.48 25.25 -28.10
CA ARG A 218 -26.42 26.33 -27.73
C ARG A 218 -27.07 27.02 -28.92
N ASP A 219 -26.50 26.86 -30.11
CA ASP A 219 -26.99 27.52 -31.31
C ASP A 219 -28.01 26.71 -32.11
N THR A 220 -28.17 25.38 -31.82
CA THR A 220 -29.13 24.54 -32.57
C THR A 220 -29.73 23.46 -31.65
N LEU A 221 -30.83 23.80 -31.00
CA LEU A 221 -31.64 22.78 -30.32
C LEU A 221 -32.26 21.86 -31.38
N SER A 222 -32.05 20.56 -31.27
CA SER A 222 -32.70 19.54 -32.10
C SER A 222 -33.50 18.57 -31.23
N GLN A 223 -34.61 18.11 -31.77
CA GLN A 223 -35.50 17.20 -31.05
C GLN A 223 -36.14 16.23 -32.02
N THR A 224 -36.20 14.96 -31.66
CA THR A 224 -37.00 13.97 -32.34
C THR A 224 -38.35 13.89 -31.64
N VAL A 225 -39.41 14.07 -32.44
CA VAL A 225 -40.78 13.95 -31.94
C VAL A 225 -41.51 12.87 -32.74
N TYR A 226 -42.33 12.14 -32.04
CA TYR A 226 -43.23 11.15 -32.63
C TYR A 226 -44.62 11.77 -32.72
N VAL A 227 -45.16 11.83 -33.94
CA VAL A 227 -46.44 12.49 -34.17
C VAL A 227 -47.55 11.42 -34.36
N ASP A 228 -48.71 11.72 -33.83
CA ASP A 228 -49.88 10.84 -33.97
C ASP A 228 -50.43 10.94 -35.43
N SER A 229 -50.29 9.88 -36.19
CA SER A 229 -50.79 9.79 -37.55
C SER A 229 -52.30 9.86 -37.63
N ALA A 230 -53.04 9.60 -36.57
CA ALA A 230 -54.48 9.72 -36.51
C ALA A 230 -54.96 11.16 -36.26
N ASN A 231 -54.14 12.00 -35.66
CA ASN A 231 -54.42 13.39 -35.31
C ASN A 231 -53.54 14.37 -36.13
N GLY A 232 -53.45 14.12 -37.41
CA GLY A 232 -52.68 14.98 -38.31
C GLY A 232 -52.85 14.65 -39.77
N SER A 233 -52.35 15.48 -40.65
CA SER A 233 -52.46 15.31 -42.10
C SER A 233 -51.33 16.02 -42.83
N GLY A 234 -50.95 15.48 -43.97
CA GLY A 234 -49.95 16.03 -44.84
C GLY A 234 -48.55 15.40 -44.66
N VAL A 235 -47.56 15.93 -45.36
CA VAL A 235 -46.18 15.47 -45.29
C VAL A 235 -45.28 16.72 -45.13
N PHE A 236 -44.55 16.76 -44.04
CA PHE A 236 -43.58 17.84 -43.85
C PHE A 236 -42.46 17.75 -44.87
N VAL A 237 -42.01 18.91 -45.36
CA VAL A 237 -40.92 19.01 -46.32
C VAL A 237 -39.61 19.29 -45.57
N THR A 238 -38.56 18.54 -45.89
CA THR A 238 -37.23 18.79 -45.29
C THR A 238 -36.75 20.21 -45.60
N GLY A 239 -36.31 20.92 -44.59
CA GLY A 239 -35.86 22.32 -44.68
C GLY A 239 -36.97 23.35 -44.45
N GLU A 240 -38.26 22.94 -44.32
CA GLU A 240 -39.32 23.91 -44.00
C GLU A 240 -39.31 24.27 -42.50
N ILE A 241 -39.86 25.42 -42.17
CA ILE A 241 -40.07 25.86 -40.81
C ILE A 241 -41.39 25.25 -40.30
N VAL A 242 -41.34 24.61 -39.18
CA VAL A 242 -42.53 24.20 -38.40
C VAL A 242 -42.79 25.17 -37.27
N ARG A 243 -44.07 25.44 -37.03
CA ARG A 243 -44.53 26.31 -35.94
C ARG A 243 -45.50 25.58 -35.08
N GLU A 244 -45.31 25.72 -33.77
CA GLU A 244 -46.32 25.30 -32.80
C GLU A 244 -47.44 26.35 -32.78
N GLN A 245 -48.69 25.85 -32.77
CA GLN A 245 -49.87 26.69 -33.06
C GLN A 245 -50.22 27.66 -31.91
N SER A 246 -49.83 27.41 -30.68
CA SER A 246 -50.30 28.16 -29.52
C SER A 246 -49.18 28.88 -28.73
N LYS A 247 -48.00 28.35 -28.73
CA LYS A 247 -46.88 28.82 -27.85
C LYS A 247 -45.75 29.51 -28.60
N GLY A 248 -45.85 29.61 -29.93
CA GLY A 248 -44.85 30.33 -30.74
C GLY A 248 -43.50 29.63 -30.85
N LYS A 249 -43.44 28.33 -30.59
CA LYS A 249 -42.24 27.53 -30.78
C LYS A 249 -42.01 27.34 -32.28
N THR A 250 -40.78 27.43 -32.72
CA THR A 250 -40.40 27.26 -34.13
C THR A 250 -39.16 26.41 -34.25
N GLY A 251 -39.05 25.66 -35.34
CA GLY A 251 -37.90 24.87 -35.70
C GLY A 251 -37.88 24.54 -37.19
N THR A 252 -36.82 23.95 -37.67
CA THR A 252 -36.63 23.55 -39.06
C THR A 252 -36.75 22.01 -39.18
N VAL A 253 -37.52 21.51 -40.11
CA VAL A 253 -37.67 20.09 -40.39
C VAL A 253 -36.37 19.53 -40.98
N ALA A 254 -35.70 18.68 -40.25
CA ALA A 254 -34.53 17.94 -40.73
C ALA A 254 -34.93 16.63 -41.44
N TYR A 255 -35.93 15.95 -40.89
CA TYR A 255 -36.42 14.68 -41.44
C TYR A 255 -37.85 14.42 -41.01
N PHE A 256 -38.65 13.85 -41.90
CA PHE A 256 -39.99 13.36 -41.58
C PHE A 256 -40.23 12.01 -42.23
N ALA A 257 -40.62 11.02 -41.45
CA ALA A 257 -41.07 9.73 -41.94
C ALA A 257 -42.56 9.55 -41.64
N ASN A 258 -43.37 9.51 -42.64
CA ASN A 258 -44.79 9.23 -42.55
C ASN A 258 -45.01 7.70 -42.53
N ASN A 259 -44.51 7.03 -41.52
CA ASN A 259 -44.81 5.65 -41.24
C ASN A 259 -45.84 5.56 -40.07
N ASN A 260 -46.34 4.38 -39.70
CA ASN A 260 -47.40 4.21 -38.69
C ASN A 260 -47.16 4.93 -37.37
N THR A 261 -45.97 5.39 -37.09
CA THR A 261 -45.56 6.11 -35.89
C THR A 261 -44.94 7.48 -36.18
N GLY A 262 -45.23 8.10 -37.33
CA GLY A 262 -44.76 9.42 -37.78
C GLY A 262 -43.54 9.99 -37.00
N THR A 263 -42.34 9.75 -37.48
CA THR A 263 -41.13 10.29 -36.84
C THR A 263 -40.76 11.61 -37.47
N LEU A 264 -40.64 12.69 -36.69
CA LEU A 264 -40.24 14.02 -37.14
C LEU A 264 -38.98 14.47 -36.37
N VAL A 265 -37.93 14.83 -37.07
CA VAL A 265 -36.74 15.44 -36.50
C VAL A 265 -36.76 16.93 -36.81
N VAL A 266 -36.75 17.75 -35.78
CA VAL A 266 -36.73 19.20 -35.86
C VAL A 266 -35.43 19.74 -35.31
N THR A 267 -34.77 20.60 -36.07
CA THR A 267 -33.53 21.32 -35.71
C THR A 267 -33.80 22.82 -35.58
N ASP A 268 -32.83 23.56 -35.10
CA ASP A 268 -32.92 25.03 -34.98
C ASP A 268 -34.13 25.50 -34.17
N LEU A 269 -34.49 24.70 -33.18
CA LEU A 269 -35.59 25.02 -32.25
C LEU A 269 -35.24 26.25 -31.40
N ASN A 270 -36.17 27.20 -31.37
CA ASN A 270 -36.06 28.33 -30.41
C ASN A 270 -36.39 27.91 -28.98
N THR A 271 -37.21 26.87 -28.81
CA THR A 271 -37.63 26.32 -27.54
C THR A 271 -38.00 24.85 -27.74
N LEU A 272 -37.82 24.00 -26.73
CA LEU A 272 -38.20 22.58 -26.80
C LEU A 272 -39.70 22.40 -27.00
N LEU A 273 -40.04 21.43 -27.85
CA LEU A 273 -41.40 21.00 -28.08
C LEU A 273 -41.86 20.11 -26.94
N ASP A 274 -43.16 20.18 -26.61
CA ASP A 274 -43.77 19.36 -25.58
C ASP A 274 -44.76 18.35 -26.20
N GLU A 275 -45.11 17.33 -25.45
CA GLU A 275 -46.22 16.43 -25.79
C GLU A 275 -47.53 17.22 -25.91
N ASN A 276 -48.36 16.85 -26.86
CA ASN A 276 -49.61 17.50 -27.25
C ASN A 276 -49.44 18.88 -27.91
N ASP A 277 -48.24 19.34 -28.22
CA ASP A 277 -48.05 20.48 -29.09
C ASP A 277 -48.50 20.15 -30.52
N VAL A 278 -49.17 21.10 -31.19
CA VAL A 278 -49.63 20.92 -32.59
C VAL A 278 -48.63 21.68 -33.49
N LEU A 279 -47.92 20.94 -34.31
CA LEU A 279 -46.97 21.49 -35.27
C LEU A 279 -47.65 21.71 -36.63
N VAL A 280 -47.37 22.85 -37.23
CA VAL A 280 -47.83 23.20 -38.61
C VAL A 280 -46.64 23.60 -39.45
N GLY A 281 -46.49 22.99 -40.62
CA GLY A 281 -45.46 23.36 -41.59
C GLY A 281 -45.84 24.62 -42.37
N ASP A 282 -44.91 25.58 -42.46
CA ASP A 282 -45.13 26.86 -43.12
C ASP A 282 -45.31 26.72 -44.65
N TYR A 283 -44.73 25.68 -45.23
CA TYR A 283 -44.78 25.46 -46.69
C TYR A 283 -45.76 24.33 -47.09
N SER A 284 -45.66 23.21 -46.37
CA SER A 284 -46.48 22.02 -46.67
C SER A 284 -47.93 22.14 -46.20
N ASN A 285 -48.21 23.02 -45.26
CA ASN A 285 -49.45 23.04 -44.46
C ASN A 285 -49.78 21.70 -43.79
N ALA A 286 -48.78 20.82 -43.65
CA ALA A 286 -48.91 19.62 -42.90
C ALA A 286 -49.05 19.99 -41.40
N TYR A 287 -49.95 19.26 -40.73
CA TYR A 287 -50.13 19.47 -39.30
C TYR A 287 -50.25 18.12 -38.55
N TYR A 288 -49.60 18.08 -37.39
CA TYR A 288 -49.63 16.88 -36.50
C TYR A 288 -49.55 17.28 -35.04
N THR A 289 -50.23 16.52 -34.24
CA THR A 289 -50.10 16.59 -32.78
C THR A 289 -48.93 15.69 -32.34
N ILE A 290 -48.10 16.20 -31.49
CA ILE A 290 -46.96 15.43 -30.89
C ILE A 290 -47.54 14.46 -29.87
N ASP A 291 -47.27 13.16 -30.06
CA ASP A 291 -47.63 12.10 -29.14
C ASP A 291 -46.59 11.93 -28.06
N THR A 292 -45.32 11.76 -28.44
CA THR A 292 -44.19 11.66 -27.55
C THR A 292 -42.99 12.43 -28.04
N VAL A 293 -42.20 12.88 -27.14
CA VAL A 293 -41.00 13.68 -27.40
C VAL A 293 -39.78 12.94 -26.95
N ASP A 294 -38.86 12.75 -27.88
CA ASP A 294 -37.55 12.25 -27.49
C ASP A 294 -36.58 13.42 -27.40
N LEU A 295 -36.05 13.65 -26.23
CA LEU A 295 -35.06 14.67 -26.01
C LEU A 295 -33.75 14.16 -26.61
N ASN A 296 -33.43 14.64 -27.80
CA ASN A 296 -32.10 14.54 -28.36
C ASN A 296 -31.31 15.85 -28.08
N PRO A 297 -31.05 16.15 -26.81
CA PRO A 297 -30.64 17.50 -26.46
C PRO A 297 -29.19 17.78 -26.81
N VAL A 298 -28.36 16.77 -27.00
CA VAL A 298 -26.93 16.99 -27.16
C VAL A 298 -26.30 15.79 -27.85
N LYS A 299 -25.46 16.00 -28.83
CA LYS A 299 -24.51 14.95 -29.24
C LYS A 299 -23.60 14.69 -28.07
N SER A 300 -23.76 13.55 -27.42
CA SER A 300 -22.89 13.12 -26.36
C SER A 300 -22.16 11.85 -26.78
N VAL A 301 -20.89 11.79 -26.41
CA VAL A 301 -20.08 10.59 -26.56
C VAL A 301 -19.72 10.11 -25.16
N VAL A 302 -20.13 8.90 -24.83
CA VAL A 302 -19.76 8.24 -23.57
C VAL A 302 -18.67 7.24 -23.87
N VAL A 303 -17.49 7.48 -23.33
CA VAL A 303 -16.35 6.55 -23.44
C VAL A 303 -16.22 5.84 -22.09
N THR A 304 -16.40 4.54 -22.10
CA THR A 304 -16.21 3.68 -20.92
C THR A 304 -14.99 2.80 -21.14
N THR A 305 -13.98 2.97 -20.31
CA THR A 305 -12.76 2.15 -20.31
C THR A 305 -12.80 1.21 -19.12
N THR A 306 -12.75 -0.09 -19.36
CA THR A 306 -12.74 -1.14 -18.34
C THR A 306 -11.54 -2.03 -18.47
N THR A 307 -11.09 -2.63 -17.37
CA THR A 307 -10.04 -3.65 -17.42
C THR A 307 -10.50 -4.91 -18.16
N ASN A 308 -9.60 -5.53 -18.92
CA ASN A 308 -9.89 -6.79 -19.62
C ASN A 308 -8.85 -7.85 -19.24
N PRO A 309 -9.22 -8.92 -18.51
CA PRO A 309 -10.58 -9.21 -18.04
C PRO A 309 -11.06 -8.26 -16.92
N THR A 310 -12.37 -8.10 -16.73
CA THR A 310 -12.97 -7.24 -15.70
C THR A 310 -12.63 -7.67 -14.27
N THR A 311 -12.16 -8.90 -14.10
CA THR A 311 -11.69 -9.48 -12.84
C THR A 311 -10.19 -9.29 -12.60
N ALA A 312 -9.50 -8.52 -13.46
CA ALA A 312 -8.06 -8.31 -13.37
C ALA A 312 -7.67 -7.60 -12.09
N ASN A 313 -6.59 -8.07 -11.48
CA ASN A 313 -5.97 -7.48 -10.30
C ASN A 313 -4.77 -6.62 -10.70
N ALA A 314 -4.35 -5.71 -9.83
CA ALA A 314 -3.27 -4.77 -10.11
C ALA A 314 -1.89 -5.42 -10.40
N THR A 315 -1.72 -6.70 -10.07
CA THR A 315 -0.50 -7.49 -10.34
C THR A 315 -0.60 -8.36 -11.58
N ASP A 316 -1.79 -8.45 -12.18
CA ASP A 316 -2.00 -9.23 -13.38
C ASP A 316 -1.56 -8.44 -14.61
N ASN A 317 -1.20 -9.16 -15.66
CA ASN A 317 -1.01 -8.54 -16.97
C ASN A 317 -2.37 -8.46 -17.66
N PHE A 318 -2.93 -7.26 -17.76
CA PHE A 318 -4.26 -7.03 -18.34
C PHE A 318 -4.24 -5.91 -19.37
N GLY A 319 -5.20 -5.97 -20.29
CA GLY A 319 -5.50 -4.89 -21.23
C GLY A 319 -6.68 -4.04 -20.75
N PHE A 320 -7.11 -3.14 -21.63
CA PHE A 320 -8.33 -2.34 -21.43
C PHE A 320 -9.27 -2.59 -22.59
N THR A 321 -10.57 -2.60 -22.29
CA THR A 321 -11.64 -2.56 -23.29
C THR A 321 -12.27 -1.18 -23.23
N GLU A 322 -12.35 -0.51 -24.37
CA GLU A 322 -13.04 0.76 -24.52
C GLU A 322 -14.37 0.54 -25.23
N THR A 323 -15.42 1.07 -24.67
CA THR A 323 -16.76 1.11 -25.29
C THR A 323 -17.11 2.57 -25.53
N ILE A 324 -17.38 2.92 -26.78
CA ILE A 324 -17.80 4.28 -27.19
C ILE A 324 -19.27 4.21 -27.58
N ILE A 325 -20.09 5.02 -26.93
CA ILE A 325 -21.52 5.17 -27.24
C ILE A 325 -21.76 6.62 -27.65
N GLU A 326 -22.25 6.82 -28.85
CA GLU A 326 -22.65 8.13 -29.36
C GLU A 326 -24.16 8.30 -29.22
N PHE A 327 -24.62 9.46 -28.77
CA PHE A 327 -26.02 9.82 -28.70
C PHE A 327 -26.29 11.09 -29.55
N PRO A 328 -27.35 11.12 -30.34
CA PRO A 328 -28.34 10.07 -30.56
C PRO A 328 -27.77 8.88 -31.33
N GLU A 329 -28.20 7.69 -30.98
CA GLU A 329 -27.83 6.44 -31.62
C GLU A 329 -28.35 6.35 -33.04
N THR A 330 -27.69 7.00 -34.00
CA THR A 330 -27.92 6.70 -35.42
C THR A 330 -26.91 5.69 -35.97
N ILE A 331 -25.79 5.51 -35.31
CA ILE A 331 -24.76 4.52 -35.67
C ILE A 331 -24.03 4.11 -34.40
N SER A 332 -24.17 2.86 -33.96
CA SER A 332 -23.32 2.29 -32.89
C SER A 332 -22.02 1.78 -33.50
N PHE A 333 -20.91 2.40 -33.20
CA PHE A 333 -19.58 1.81 -33.41
C PHE A 333 -19.15 1.11 -32.14
N SER A 334 -19.25 -0.21 -32.12
CA SER A 334 -18.50 -1.00 -31.14
C SER A 334 -17.14 -1.32 -31.75
N ASP A 335 -16.14 -0.54 -31.45
CA ASP A 335 -14.77 -0.92 -31.76
C ASP A 335 -14.21 -1.75 -30.57
N SER A 336 -14.22 -3.06 -30.73
CA SER A 336 -13.47 -3.93 -29.85
C SER A 336 -12.00 -3.96 -30.32
N GLY A 337 -11.31 -2.84 -30.11
CA GLY A 337 -9.88 -2.75 -30.36
C GLY A 337 -9.13 -3.68 -29.42
N GLN A 338 -8.71 -4.84 -29.93
CA GLN A 338 -7.67 -5.61 -29.28
C GLN A 338 -6.37 -4.80 -29.36
N GLY A 339 -6.06 -4.06 -28.32
CA GLY A 339 -4.74 -3.50 -28.12
C GLY A 339 -3.74 -4.63 -27.96
N GLY A 340 -3.06 -4.97 -29.04
CA GLY A 340 -1.93 -5.89 -29.03
C GLY A 340 -0.82 -5.30 -28.16
N GLY A 341 -0.54 -5.95 -27.04
CA GLY A 341 0.62 -5.65 -26.23
C GLY A 341 1.91 -5.97 -27.00
N VAL A 342 2.84 -5.04 -26.95
CA VAL A 342 4.26 -5.25 -27.22
C VAL A 342 5.00 -5.20 -25.88
#